data_f9cdf06f005ad475aeef9599e68bdd70
#
_entry.id   f9cdf06f005ad475aeef9599e68bdd70
#
_cell.length_a   1.000
_cell.length_b   1.000
_cell.length_c   1.000
_cell.angle_alpha   90.00
_cell.angle_beta   90.00
_cell.angle_gamma   90.00
#
_symmetry.space_group_name_H-M   'P 1'
#
loop_
_entity.id
_entity.type
_entity.pdbx_description
1 polymer ?
#
loop_
_entity_poly.entity_id
_entity_poly.type
_entity_poly.pdbx_seq_one_letter_code
_entity_poly.pdbx_strand_id
1 'polypeptide(L)'
;MRIQASTTVNAPVERVWPLLADLDAEPRFWKGIVAARTLGRDGDIVEREVTLAFRNSLQREKEYLHPPLRVVHEIVGGPMRGTKVVSIQAYDDEPGVRLQATWDVTLRGFLKVVSRGVSKHIEEGTRNALERIKQAAESSPGGPA
;
A
#
# COMPACT_ATOMS: atom_id res chain seq x y z
N MET A 1 -15.74 -3.79 -4.85
CA MET A 1 -15.11 -4.87 -4.05
C MET A 1 -14.38 -4.23 -2.88
N ARG A 2 -14.46 -4.86 -1.74
CA ARG A 2 -13.77 -4.38 -0.54
C ARG A 2 -12.88 -5.50 0.00
N ILE A 3 -11.62 -5.18 0.24
CA ILE A 3 -10.62 -6.12 0.76
C ILE A 3 -9.93 -5.46 1.94
N GLN A 4 -9.72 -6.22 2.99
CA GLN A 4 -9.06 -5.72 4.19
C GLN A 4 -8.12 -6.80 4.72
N ALA A 5 -6.92 -6.38 5.10
CA ALA A 5 -5.94 -7.26 5.73
C ALA A 5 -5.17 -6.45 6.78
N SER A 6 -4.69 -7.15 7.79
CA SER A 6 -3.92 -6.51 8.85
C SER A 6 -2.89 -7.47 9.43
N THR A 7 -1.87 -6.91 10.06
CA THR A 7 -0.87 -7.66 10.80
C THR A 7 -0.36 -6.82 11.96
N THR A 8 0.17 -7.48 12.95
CA THR A 8 0.85 -6.82 14.07
C THR A 8 2.33 -6.70 13.75
N VAL A 9 2.89 -5.51 13.94
CA VAL A 9 4.32 -5.24 13.68
C VAL A 9 4.99 -4.90 15.00
N ASN A 10 6.02 -5.66 15.35
CA ASN A 10 6.78 -5.43 16.57
C ASN A 10 7.88 -4.38 16.33
N ALA A 11 7.43 -3.17 16.06
CA ALA A 11 8.28 -2.01 15.81
C ALA A 11 7.48 -0.74 16.07
N PRO A 12 8.12 0.36 16.45
CA PRO A 12 7.41 1.63 16.68
C PRO A 12 7.00 2.30 15.37
N VAL A 13 6.08 3.26 15.47
CA VAL A 13 5.60 4.05 14.33
C VAL A 13 6.78 4.63 13.53
N GLU A 14 7.80 5.11 14.22
CA GLU A 14 8.96 5.78 13.61
C GLU A 14 9.74 4.88 12.65
N ARG A 15 9.62 3.56 12.79
CA ARG A 15 10.24 2.61 11.87
C ARG A 15 9.28 2.10 10.79
N VAL A 16 7.98 2.14 11.07
CA VAL A 16 6.97 1.66 10.12
C VAL A 16 6.58 2.75 9.12
N TRP A 17 6.35 3.97 9.61
CA TRP A 17 5.90 5.07 8.78
C TRP A 17 6.79 5.34 7.55
N PRO A 18 8.13 5.39 7.68
CA PRO A 18 8.98 5.64 6.51
C PRO A 18 8.80 4.62 5.38
N LEU A 19 8.44 3.38 5.73
CA LEU A 19 8.22 2.33 4.73
C LEU A 19 6.94 2.56 3.93
N LEU A 20 5.94 3.21 4.54
CA LEU A 20 4.70 3.58 3.89
C LEU A 20 4.85 4.89 3.09
N ALA A 21 5.60 5.83 3.63
CA ALA A 21 5.74 7.17 3.07
C ALA A 21 6.68 7.21 1.87
N ASP A 22 7.61 6.26 1.76
CA ASP A 22 8.52 6.16 0.62
C ASP A 22 7.78 5.49 -0.55
N LEU A 23 7.05 6.31 -1.29
CA LEU A 23 6.20 5.82 -2.38
C LEU A 23 7.00 5.20 -3.52
N ASP A 24 8.23 5.64 -3.74
CA ASP A 24 9.08 5.08 -4.79
C ASP A 24 9.54 3.66 -4.45
N ALA A 25 9.56 3.30 -3.17
CA ALA A 25 9.91 1.96 -2.71
C ALA A 25 8.72 0.99 -2.69
N GLU A 26 7.53 1.46 -3.01
CA GLU A 26 6.31 0.63 -2.97
C GLU A 26 6.45 -0.70 -3.72
N PRO A 27 7.08 -0.76 -4.91
CA PRO A 27 7.25 -2.05 -5.60
C PRO A 27 8.05 -3.10 -4.82
N ARG A 28 8.83 -2.70 -3.83
CA ARG A 28 9.55 -3.65 -2.97
C ARG A 28 8.60 -4.50 -2.14
N PHE A 29 7.50 -3.94 -1.74
CA PHE A 29 6.52 -4.59 -0.86
C PHE A 29 5.30 -5.11 -1.63
N TRP A 30 4.81 -4.32 -2.56
CA TRP A 30 3.60 -4.60 -3.33
C TRP A 30 3.97 -5.14 -4.69
N LYS A 31 4.01 -6.47 -4.82
CA LYS A 31 4.51 -7.11 -6.06
C LYS A 31 3.54 -7.01 -7.23
N GLY A 32 2.30 -6.60 -7.00
CA GLY A 32 1.39 -6.22 -8.08
C GLY A 32 1.78 -4.94 -8.79
N ILE A 33 2.71 -4.17 -8.21
CA ILE A 33 3.25 -2.94 -8.78
C ILE A 33 4.70 -3.21 -9.22
N VAL A 34 4.99 -3.06 -10.50
CA VAL A 34 6.34 -3.32 -11.03
C VAL A 34 7.16 -2.04 -11.16
N ALA A 35 6.51 -0.89 -11.28
CA ALA A 35 7.17 0.40 -11.35
C ALA A 35 6.21 1.51 -10.89
N ALA A 36 6.77 2.58 -10.37
CA ALA A 36 6.00 3.76 -9.99
C ALA A 36 6.82 5.01 -10.32
N ARG A 37 6.16 6.01 -10.86
CA ARG A 37 6.79 7.26 -11.26
C ARG A 37 5.99 8.44 -10.72
N THR A 38 6.65 9.32 -9.98
CA THR A 38 6.05 10.56 -9.50
C THR A 38 5.91 11.54 -10.65
N LEU A 39 4.71 12.04 -10.86
CA LEU A 39 4.40 13.02 -11.89
C LEU A 39 4.41 14.44 -11.33
N GLY A 40 4.07 14.59 -10.06
CA GLY A 40 4.04 15.86 -9.38
C GLY A 40 3.83 15.69 -7.89
N ARG A 41 4.24 16.68 -7.12
CA ARG A 41 4.08 16.66 -5.67
C ARG A 41 3.83 18.07 -5.15
N ASP A 42 2.83 18.19 -4.28
CA ASP A 42 2.52 19.42 -3.56
C ASP A 42 2.33 19.05 -2.08
N GLY A 43 3.40 19.21 -1.29
CA GLY A 43 3.38 18.81 0.10
C GLY A 43 3.13 17.32 0.27
N ASP A 44 2.05 16.99 0.96
CA ASP A 44 1.67 15.60 1.24
C ASP A 44 0.73 15.01 0.18
N ILE A 45 0.55 15.69 -0.95
CA ILE A 45 -0.24 15.20 -2.07
C ILE A 45 0.72 14.89 -3.23
N VAL A 46 0.67 13.66 -3.71
CA VAL A 46 1.58 13.17 -4.76
C VAL A 46 0.76 12.58 -5.89
N GLU A 47 1.05 13.00 -7.12
CA GLU A 47 0.46 12.39 -8.31
C GLU A 47 1.45 11.42 -8.92
N ARG A 48 1.00 10.20 -9.24
CA ARG A 48 1.86 9.14 -9.74
C ARG A 48 1.25 8.40 -10.91
N GLU A 49 2.14 7.82 -11.71
CA GLU A 49 1.79 6.78 -12.66
C GLU A 49 2.42 5.49 -12.18
N VAL A 50 1.60 4.47 -12.04
CA VAL A 50 2.00 3.17 -11.52
C VAL A 50 1.83 2.15 -12.65
N THR A 51 2.84 1.30 -12.83
CA THR A 51 2.75 0.19 -13.77
C THR A 51 2.42 -1.08 -12.99
N LEU A 52 1.31 -1.71 -13.34
CA LEU A 52 0.86 -2.93 -12.70
C LEU A 52 1.51 -4.15 -13.35
N ALA A 53 1.73 -5.21 -12.55
CA ALA A 53 2.20 -6.50 -13.07
C ALA A 53 1.18 -7.09 -14.06
N PHE A 54 -0.10 -6.81 -13.86
CA PHE A 54 -1.15 -7.22 -14.78
C PHE A 54 -0.99 -6.52 -16.14
N ARG A 55 -0.53 -7.26 -17.15
CA ARG A 55 -0.37 -6.79 -18.54
C ARG A 55 0.45 -5.51 -18.69
N ASN A 56 1.30 -5.18 -17.71
CA ASN A 56 2.01 -3.90 -17.68
C ASN A 56 1.06 -2.71 -17.85
N SER A 57 -0.14 -2.81 -17.26
CA SER A 57 -1.16 -1.78 -17.35
C SER A 57 -0.72 -0.54 -16.58
N LEU A 58 -1.01 0.63 -17.13
CA LEU A 58 -0.75 1.89 -16.46
C LEU A 58 -1.93 2.28 -15.59
N GLN A 59 -1.63 2.77 -14.40
CA GLN A 59 -2.60 3.22 -13.42
C GLN A 59 -2.22 4.60 -12.92
N ARG A 60 -3.17 5.52 -12.93
CA ARG A 60 -2.99 6.85 -12.37
C ARG A 60 -3.50 6.87 -10.96
N GLU A 61 -2.68 7.43 -10.07
CA GLU A 61 -2.99 7.53 -8.66
C GLU A 61 -2.68 8.91 -8.12
N LYS A 62 -3.46 9.31 -7.12
CA LYS A 62 -3.20 10.48 -6.32
C LYS A 62 -3.07 10.03 -4.88
N GLU A 63 -1.92 10.30 -4.28
CA GLU A 63 -1.60 9.84 -2.95
C GLU A 63 -1.78 10.99 -1.97
N TYR A 64 -2.38 10.70 -0.82
CA TYR A 64 -2.55 11.64 0.28
C TYR A 64 -1.81 11.07 1.48
N LEU A 65 -0.71 11.71 1.85
CA LEU A 65 0.06 11.31 3.03
C LEU A 65 -0.52 12.00 4.25
N HIS A 66 -0.84 11.22 5.27
CA HIS A 66 -1.28 11.70 6.57
C HIS A 66 -0.28 11.27 7.64
N PRO A 67 0.91 11.93 7.71
CA PRO A 67 1.94 11.53 8.65
C PRO A 67 1.45 11.60 10.09
N PRO A 68 1.88 10.68 10.94
CA PRO A 68 2.71 9.53 10.66
C PRO A 68 1.92 8.22 10.59
N LEU A 69 0.64 8.24 10.23
CA LEU A 69 -0.24 7.10 10.45
C LEU A 69 -0.93 6.54 9.21
N ARG A 70 -1.03 7.31 8.12
CA ARG A 70 -1.88 6.84 7.03
C ARG A 70 -1.46 7.38 5.67
N VAL A 71 -1.56 6.52 4.66
CA VAL A 71 -1.44 6.91 3.26
C VAL A 71 -2.71 6.47 2.55
N VAL A 72 -3.38 7.41 1.88
CA VAL A 72 -4.53 7.12 1.03
C VAL A 72 -4.06 7.13 -0.42
N HIS A 73 -4.21 6.01 -1.10
CA HIS A 73 -3.95 5.87 -2.53
C HIS A 73 -5.28 5.96 -3.26
N GLU A 74 -5.53 7.08 -3.90
CA GLU A 74 -6.72 7.26 -4.74
C GLU A 74 -6.39 6.83 -6.16
N ILE A 75 -7.06 5.80 -6.64
CA ILE A 75 -6.86 5.26 -7.98
C ILE A 75 -7.86 5.94 -8.90
N VAL A 76 -7.35 6.79 -9.79
CA VAL A 76 -8.20 7.66 -10.62
C VAL A 76 -8.29 7.23 -12.07
N GLY A 77 -7.45 6.30 -12.51
CA GLY A 77 -7.50 5.78 -13.87
C GLY A 77 -6.74 4.48 -14.03
N GLY A 78 -7.17 3.66 -14.99
CA GLY A 78 -6.59 2.36 -15.25
C GLY A 78 -7.63 1.23 -15.15
N PRO A 79 -7.18 -0.02 -14.92
CA PRO A 79 -8.09 -1.18 -14.85
C PRO A 79 -9.04 -1.16 -13.67
N MET A 80 -8.81 -0.32 -12.67
CA MET A 80 -9.69 -0.21 -11.51
C MET A 80 -9.79 1.25 -11.07
N ARG A 81 -10.76 1.54 -10.21
CA ARG A 81 -10.97 2.83 -9.57
C ARG A 81 -11.35 2.64 -8.12
N GLY A 82 -10.93 3.56 -7.29
CA GLY A 82 -11.26 3.57 -5.88
C GLY A 82 -10.10 3.94 -5.00
N THR A 83 -10.00 3.31 -3.85
CA THR A 83 -8.97 3.66 -2.87
C THR A 83 -8.29 2.42 -2.31
N LYS A 84 -7.01 2.60 -1.97
CA LYS A 84 -6.26 1.71 -1.10
C LYS A 84 -5.74 2.58 0.05
N VAL A 85 -6.11 2.24 1.27
CA VAL A 85 -5.68 2.96 2.47
C VAL A 85 -4.76 2.05 3.28
N VAL A 86 -3.55 2.51 3.54
CA VAL A 86 -2.61 1.79 4.41
C VAL A 86 -2.42 2.63 5.66
N SER A 87 -2.69 2.03 6.81
CA SER A 87 -2.72 2.76 8.08
C SER A 87 -1.98 2.02 9.18
N ILE A 88 -1.50 2.81 10.14
CA ILE A 88 -0.80 2.34 11.33
C ILE A 88 -1.67 2.71 12.53
N GLN A 89 -1.94 1.75 13.41
CA GLN A 89 -2.59 1.99 14.68
C GLN A 89 -1.60 1.69 15.80
N ALA A 90 -1.26 2.71 16.56
CA ALA A 90 -0.39 2.57 17.72
C ALA A 90 -1.26 2.42 18.98
N TYR A 91 -0.71 1.70 19.97
CA TYR A 91 -1.37 1.48 21.25
C TYR A 91 -0.48 2.02 22.36
N ASP A 92 -1.08 2.69 23.35
CA ASP A 92 -0.35 3.34 24.43
C ASP A 92 0.47 2.35 25.26
N ASP A 93 -0.04 1.14 25.44
CA ASP A 93 0.54 0.14 26.34
C ASP A 93 1.43 -0.86 25.63
N GLU A 94 1.63 -0.74 24.31
CA GLU A 94 2.36 -1.73 23.54
C GLU A 94 3.46 -1.10 22.70
N PRO A 95 4.64 -1.74 22.61
CA PRO A 95 5.72 -1.21 21.79
C PRO A 95 5.51 -1.38 20.29
N GLY A 96 4.60 -2.27 19.90
CA GLY A 96 4.28 -2.53 18.51
C GLY A 96 3.08 -1.76 18.02
N VAL A 97 2.79 -1.96 16.74
CA VAL A 97 1.67 -1.30 16.05
C VAL A 97 0.87 -2.34 15.27
N ARG A 98 -0.35 -1.96 14.88
CA ARG A 98 -1.15 -2.70 13.93
C ARG A 98 -1.04 -2.02 12.57
N LEU A 99 -0.68 -2.78 11.56
CA LEU A 99 -0.60 -2.32 10.19
C LEU A 99 -1.79 -2.89 9.43
N GLN A 100 -2.53 -2.04 8.72
CA GLN A 100 -3.75 -2.44 8.04
C GLN A 100 -3.81 -1.83 6.65
N ALA A 101 -4.31 -2.60 5.70
CA ALA A 101 -4.61 -2.11 4.36
C ALA A 101 -6.07 -2.41 4.03
N THR A 102 -6.76 -1.41 3.49
CA THR A 102 -8.15 -1.54 3.06
C THR A 102 -8.27 -1.08 1.62
N TRP A 103 -8.79 -1.95 0.78
CA TRP A 103 -9.12 -1.64 -0.60
C TRP A 103 -10.63 -1.47 -0.74
N ASP A 104 -11.01 -0.43 -1.46
CA ASP A 104 -12.39 -0.21 -1.84
C ASP A 104 -12.36 0.24 -3.29
N VAL A 105 -12.47 -0.73 -4.21
CA VAL A 105 -12.25 -0.50 -5.64
C VAL A 105 -13.33 -1.13 -6.49
N THR A 106 -13.55 -0.55 -7.67
CA THR A 106 -14.40 -1.07 -8.72
C THR A 106 -13.52 -1.48 -9.89
N LEU A 107 -13.69 -2.71 -10.35
CA LEU A 107 -12.94 -3.25 -11.49
C LEU A 107 -13.59 -2.79 -12.79
N ARG A 108 -12.77 -2.61 -13.82
CA ARG A 108 -13.21 -2.14 -15.13
C ARG A 108 -12.76 -3.10 -16.22
N GLY A 109 -13.53 -3.13 -17.32
CA GLY A 109 -13.18 -3.91 -18.50
C GLY A 109 -13.09 -5.40 -18.22
N PHE A 110 -12.03 -6.02 -18.72
CA PHE A 110 -11.80 -7.45 -18.59
C PHE A 110 -11.70 -7.90 -17.13
N LEU A 111 -11.14 -7.09 -16.24
CA LEU A 111 -11.05 -7.43 -14.83
C LEU A 111 -12.41 -7.63 -14.17
N LYS A 112 -13.42 -6.94 -14.66
CA LYS A 112 -14.80 -7.09 -14.15
C LYS A 112 -15.32 -8.50 -14.41
N VAL A 113 -14.96 -9.10 -15.54
CA VAL A 113 -15.39 -10.46 -15.92
C VAL A 113 -14.74 -11.52 -15.03
N VAL A 114 -13.49 -11.30 -14.63
CA VAL A 114 -12.72 -12.26 -13.83
C VAL A 114 -12.61 -11.82 -12.36
N SER A 115 -13.59 -11.08 -11.87
CA SER A 115 -13.52 -10.39 -10.58
C SER A 115 -13.20 -11.29 -9.38
N ARG A 116 -13.66 -12.54 -9.36
CA ARG A 116 -13.36 -13.47 -8.24
C ARG A 116 -11.86 -13.76 -8.13
N GLY A 117 -11.24 -14.08 -9.26
CA GLY A 117 -9.80 -14.33 -9.30
C GLY A 117 -8.99 -13.11 -8.93
N VAL A 118 -9.41 -11.96 -9.43
CA VAL A 118 -8.75 -10.68 -9.14
C VAL A 118 -8.85 -10.35 -7.65
N SER A 119 -10.04 -10.49 -7.06
CA SER A 119 -10.26 -10.22 -5.64
C SER A 119 -9.35 -11.07 -4.77
N LYS A 120 -9.28 -12.37 -5.04
CA LYS A 120 -8.42 -13.29 -4.30
C LYS A 120 -6.95 -12.92 -4.48
N HIS A 121 -6.54 -12.58 -5.69
CA HIS A 121 -5.17 -12.21 -6.00
C HIS A 121 -4.75 -10.93 -5.25
N ILE A 122 -5.63 -9.93 -5.21
CA ILE A 122 -5.37 -8.68 -4.47
C ILE A 122 -5.30 -8.97 -2.97
N GLU A 123 -6.17 -9.82 -2.45
CA GLU A 123 -6.15 -10.19 -1.03
C GLU A 123 -4.84 -10.87 -0.64
N GLU A 124 -4.42 -11.85 -1.40
CA GLU A 124 -3.15 -12.55 -1.15
C GLU A 124 -1.96 -11.60 -1.28
N GLY A 125 -1.96 -10.78 -2.33
CA GLY A 125 -0.91 -9.77 -2.55
C GLY A 125 -0.83 -8.76 -1.42
N THR A 126 -1.97 -8.38 -0.86
CA THR A 126 -2.05 -7.45 0.27
C THR A 126 -1.44 -8.08 1.53
N ARG A 127 -1.81 -9.30 1.85
CA ARG A 127 -1.22 -10.01 2.99
C ARG A 127 0.29 -10.14 2.86
N ASN A 128 0.75 -10.49 1.67
CA ASN A 128 2.18 -10.63 1.41
C ASN A 128 2.92 -9.28 1.53
N ALA A 129 2.30 -8.21 1.06
CA ALA A 129 2.87 -6.87 1.17
C ALA A 129 3.01 -6.44 2.62
N LEU A 130 1.96 -6.64 3.43
CA LEU A 130 2.01 -6.29 4.85
C LEU A 130 3.07 -7.11 5.58
N GLU A 131 3.24 -8.38 5.23
CA GLU A 131 4.26 -9.24 5.81
C GLU A 131 5.67 -8.75 5.46
N ARG A 132 5.89 -8.30 4.23
CA ARG A 132 7.18 -7.73 3.82
C ARG A 132 7.49 -6.44 4.56
N ILE A 133 6.50 -5.57 4.73
CA ILE A 133 6.65 -4.34 5.50
C ILE A 133 6.97 -4.67 6.96
N LYS A 134 6.25 -5.63 7.55
CA LYS A 134 6.48 -6.11 8.90
C LYS A 134 7.94 -6.57 9.07
N GLN A 135 8.40 -7.43 8.19
CA GLN A 135 9.77 -7.94 8.24
C GLN A 135 10.80 -6.83 8.11
N ALA A 136 10.58 -5.88 7.20
CA ALA A 136 11.47 -4.75 7.01
C ALA A 136 11.53 -3.87 8.26
N ALA A 137 10.40 -3.61 8.89
CA ALA A 137 10.34 -2.79 10.09
C ALA A 137 10.99 -3.46 11.29
N GLU A 138 10.74 -4.78 11.46
CA GLU A 138 11.24 -5.54 12.61
C GLU A 138 12.73 -5.85 12.52
N SER A 139 13.26 -6.01 11.33
CA SER A 139 14.68 -6.29 11.09
C SER A 139 15.48 -5.05 10.78
N SER A 140 14.88 -3.88 10.88
CA SER A 140 15.55 -2.62 10.54
C SER A 140 16.75 -2.38 11.45
N PRO A 141 17.93 -2.05 10.87
CA PRO A 141 19.11 -1.69 11.65
C PRO A 141 18.97 -0.35 12.39
N GLY A 142 17.84 0.33 12.25
CA GLY A 142 17.49 1.48 13.07
C GLY A 142 17.38 1.15 14.55
N GLY A 143 17.31 -0.14 14.88
CA GLY A 143 17.61 -0.58 16.21
C GLY A 143 19.09 -0.32 16.49
N PRO A 144 19.48 -0.25 17.74
CA PRO A 144 20.89 -0.10 18.04
C PRO A 144 21.64 -1.24 17.36
N ALA A 145 22.53 -0.83 16.53
CA ALA A 145 23.39 -1.81 15.89
C ALA A 145 24.13 -2.57 16.98
#